data_6bb22e174d3c5ee97df2d2c77c9799e4
#
_entry.id   6bb22e174d3c5ee97df2d2c77c9799e4
#
_cell.length_a   1.000
_cell.length_b   1.000
_cell.length_c   1.000
_cell.angle_alpha   90.00
_cell.angle_beta   90.00
_cell.angle_gamma   90.00
#
_symmetry.space_group_name_H-M   'P 1'
#
loop_
_entity.id
_entity.type
_entity.pdbx_description
1 polymer ?
#
loop_
_entity_poly.entity_id
_entity_poly.type
_entity_poly.pdbx_seq_one_letter_code
_entity_poly.pdbx_strand_id
1 'polypeptide(L)'
;SFDIALQNELTLEENIRLAKEFCQEQFVARGMIVDLAVHEGKAENEEEPDNPHFHVLVPIRPFTEEGIWGNKQRREYILDEDGNRVKDTKGKDMFNAVSTTGWNDPELLKEWRRAWTEKVNGKFRECHMASRIDHRSYKEQGIDLIPTIHEGYEVRAMEKKGIKTVIGELNRAIRQFNQMFISLKESIPVSYTHLR
;
A
#
# COMPACT_ATOMS: atom_id res chain seq x y z
N SER A 1 -9.38 -0.49 -4.71
CA SER A 1 -9.02 0.85 -4.21
C SER A 1 -7.78 0.79 -3.36
N PHE A 2 -7.09 1.91 -3.24
CA PHE A 2 -5.92 2.08 -2.39
C PHE A 2 -6.10 3.33 -1.52
N ASP A 3 -5.62 3.24 -0.29
CA ASP A 3 -5.47 4.36 0.61
C ASP A 3 -3.97 4.54 0.84
N ILE A 4 -3.45 5.69 0.43
CA ILE A 4 -2.01 5.95 0.40
C ILE A 4 -1.71 7.18 1.25
N ALA A 5 -0.84 7.03 2.26
CA ALA A 5 -0.43 8.12 3.11
C ALA A 5 0.39 9.16 2.32
N LEU A 6 0.11 10.42 2.57
CA LEU A 6 0.88 11.58 2.16
C LEU A 6 1.83 12.01 3.30
N GLN A 7 2.70 12.96 3.01
CA GLN A 7 3.80 13.31 3.92
C GLN A 7 3.51 14.65 4.62
N ASN A 8 3.59 14.64 5.96
CA ASN A 8 3.40 15.86 6.77
C ASN A 8 4.52 16.89 6.56
N GLU A 9 5.69 16.43 6.11
CA GLU A 9 6.84 17.29 5.84
C GLU A 9 6.71 18.10 4.56
N LEU A 10 5.78 17.73 3.67
CA LEU A 10 5.54 18.40 2.40
C LEU A 10 4.29 19.27 2.47
N THR A 11 4.25 20.31 1.67
CA THR A 11 3.03 21.13 1.51
C THR A 11 1.92 20.30 0.85
N LEU A 12 0.66 20.71 1.07
CA LEU A 12 -0.48 20.07 0.42
C LEU A 12 -0.35 20.08 -1.11
N GLU A 13 0.12 21.17 -1.69
CA GLU A 13 0.31 21.31 -3.14
C GLU A 13 1.36 20.32 -3.67
N GLU A 14 2.48 20.15 -2.97
CA GLU A 14 3.51 19.16 -3.32
C GLU A 14 2.98 17.74 -3.21
N ASN A 15 2.25 17.43 -2.16
CA ASN A 15 1.60 16.14 -1.97
C ASN A 15 0.59 15.83 -3.08
N ILE A 16 -0.25 16.78 -3.46
CA ILE A 16 -1.21 16.63 -4.57
C ILE A 16 -0.47 16.37 -5.89
N ARG A 17 0.63 17.10 -6.14
CA ARG A 17 1.43 16.90 -7.35
C ARG A 17 2.03 15.52 -7.40
N LEU A 18 2.65 15.05 -6.30
CA LEU A 18 3.22 13.69 -6.21
C LEU A 18 2.16 12.62 -6.44
N ALA A 19 0.97 12.76 -5.83
CA ALA A 19 -0.13 11.82 -6.00
C ALA A 19 -0.61 11.75 -7.46
N LYS A 20 -0.77 12.90 -8.13
CA LYS A 20 -1.15 12.96 -9.54
C LYS A 20 -0.11 12.33 -10.46
N GLU A 21 1.16 12.67 -10.28
CA GLU A 21 2.26 12.10 -11.06
C GLU A 21 2.36 10.59 -10.86
N PHE A 22 2.24 10.10 -9.61
CA PHE A 22 2.23 8.69 -9.32
C PHE A 22 1.08 7.96 -10.03
N CYS A 23 -0.13 8.49 -9.95
CA CYS A 23 -1.29 7.90 -10.63
C CYS A 23 -1.11 7.90 -12.15
N GLN A 24 -0.56 8.97 -12.72
CA GLN A 24 -0.29 9.06 -14.14
C GLN A 24 0.72 8.00 -14.61
N GLU A 25 1.83 7.85 -13.87
CA GLU A 25 2.92 6.93 -14.23
C GLU A 25 2.56 5.47 -13.99
N GLN A 26 1.87 5.16 -12.88
CA GLN A 26 1.68 3.78 -12.45
C GLN A 26 0.36 3.18 -12.93
N PHE A 27 -0.67 3.99 -13.11
CA PHE A 27 -2.00 3.51 -13.48
C PHE A 27 -2.41 3.97 -14.87
N VAL A 28 -2.45 5.28 -15.12
CA VAL A 28 -2.93 5.83 -16.39
C VAL A 28 -2.05 5.39 -17.56
N ALA A 29 -0.73 5.40 -17.42
CA ALA A 29 0.21 4.93 -18.42
C ALA A 29 0.05 3.44 -18.79
N ARG A 30 -0.63 2.65 -17.95
CA ARG A 30 -0.99 1.25 -18.21
C ARG A 30 -2.40 1.09 -18.81
N GLY A 31 -3.07 2.20 -19.10
CA GLY A 31 -4.44 2.21 -19.66
C GLY A 31 -5.54 2.11 -18.60
N MET A 32 -5.24 2.31 -17.33
CA MET A 32 -6.24 2.34 -16.25
C MET A 32 -6.93 3.69 -16.19
N ILE A 33 -8.21 3.69 -15.83
CA ILE A 33 -8.93 4.88 -15.42
C ILE A 33 -8.75 5.07 -13.91
N VAL A 34 -8.48 6.29 -13.49
CA VAL A 34 -8.18 6.63 -12.09
C VAL A 34 -9.16 7.68 -11.60
N ASP A 35 -9.78 7.40 -10.47
CA ASP A 35 -10.47 8.39 -9.64
C ASP A 35 -9.61 8.65 -8.39
N LEU A 36 -9.20 9.91 -8.19
CA LEU A 36 -8.27 10.35 -7.16
C LEU A 36 -8.93 11.38 -6.25
N ALA A 37 -9.00 11.10 -4.95
CA ALA A 37 -9.45 12.03 -3.93
C ALA A 37 -8.35 12.23 -2.87
N VAL A 38 -8.01 13.49 -2.57
CA VAL A 38 -7.01 13.85 -1.56
C VAL A 38 -7.71 14.40 -0.32
N HIS A 39 -7.28 13.93 0.84
CA HIS A 39 -7.75 14.38 2.15
C HIS A 39 -6.59 14.94 2.96
N GLU A 40 -6.78 16.14 3.52
CA GLU A 40 -5.77 16.74 4.40
C GLU A 40 -5.63 16.01 5.73
N GLY A 41 -6.71 15.34 6.17
CA GLY A 41 -6.70 14.49 7.37
C GLY A 41 -6.28 15.24 8.62
N LYS A 42 -6.70 16.50 8.79
CA LYS A 42 -6.35 17.31 9.95
C LYS A 42 -6.74 16.64 11.25
N ALA A 43 -5.81 16.63 12.18
CA ALA A 43 -6.05 16.12 13.52
C ALA A 43 -7.10 16.97 14.24
N GLU A 44 -7.89 16.32 15.09
CA GLU A 44 -8.87 17.04 15.92
C GLU A 44 -8.23 17.76 17.11
N ASN A 45 -7.02 17.36 17.48
CA ASN A 45 -6.24 17.90 18.60
C ASN A 45 -4.83 18.23 18.11
N GLU A 46 -4.21 19.25 18.71
CA GLU A 46 -2.82 19.64 18.42
C GLU A 46 -1.78 18.58 18.85
N GLU A 47 -2.16 17.62 19.69
CA GLU A 47 -1.28 16.54 20.17
C GLU A 47 -1.16 15.38 19.16
N GLU A 48 -2.07 15.27 18.20
CA GLU A 48 -2.05 14.23 17.17
C GLU A 48 -1.49 14.80 15.86
N PRO A 49 -0.63 14.07 15.14
CA PRO A 49 -0.18 14.49 13.83
C PRO A 49 -1.34 14.42 12.82
N ASP A 50 -1.35 15.34 11.87
CA ASP A 50 -2.20 15.26 10.70
C ASP A 50 -1.97 13.91 9.97
N ASN A 51 -3.01 13.39 9.36
CA ASN A 51 -2.95 12.16 8.57
C ASN A 51 -3.37 12.45 7.12
N PRO A 52 -2.59 13.24 6.38
CA PRO A 52 -2.88 13.50 4.99
C PRO A 52 -2.77 12.21 4.19
N HIS A 53 -3.73 11.95 3.33
CA HIS A 53 -3.78 10.74 2.53
C HIS A 53 -4.58 10.96 1.24
N PHE A 54 -4.44 10.04 0.30
CA PHE A 54 -5.28 10.04 -0.89
C PHE A 54 -5.86 8.66 -1.14
N HIS A 55 -7.09 8.67 -1.61
CA HIS A 55 -7.78 7.48 -2.10
C HIS A 55 -7.66 7.39 -3.60
N VAL A 56 -7.40 6.19 -4.09
CA VAL A 56 -7.37 5.88 -5.51
C VAL A 56 -8.34 4.75 -5.80
N LEU A 57 -9.31 5.01 -6.66
CA LEU A 57 -10.18 3.98 -7.22
C LEU A 57 -9.71 3.68 -8.65
N VAL A 58 -9.29 2.44 -8.86
CA VAL A 58 -8.77 1.97 -10.15
C VAL A 58 -9.54 0.69 -10.53
N PRO A 59 -10.47 0.76 -11.49
CA PRO A 59 -11.16 -0.43 -11.99
C PRO A 59 -10.19 -1.39 -12.69
N ILE A 60 -10.37 -2.70 -12.47
CA ILE A 60 -9.57 -3.74 -13.14
C ILE A 60 -10.12 -4.10 -14.54
N ARG A 61 -11.12 -3.37 -15.02
CA ARG A 61 -11.66 -3.53 -16.38
C ARG A 61 -10.97 -2.54 -17.30
N PRO A 62 -10.54 -2.97 -18.50
CA PRO A 62 -9.99 -2.05 -19.48
C PRO A 62 -11.10 -1.14 -20.03
N PHE A 63 -10.71 0.03 -20.48
CA PHE A 63 -11.54 0.93 -21.23
C PHE A 63 -11.08 0.87 -22.70
N THR A 64 -11.99 0.60 -23.63
CA THR A 64 -11.62 0.43 -25.03
C THR A 64 -11.49 1.78 -25.75
N GLU A 65 -10.87 1.80 -26.92
CA GLU A 65 -10.75 3.00 -27.75
C GLU A 65 -12.13 3.53 -28.20
N GLU A 66 -13.12 2.65 -28.27
CA GLU A 66 -14.51 3.02 -28.59
C GLU A 66 -15.26 3.63 -27.40
N GLY A 67 -14.60 3.80 -26.25
CA GLY A 67 -15.19 4.43 -25.08
C GLY A 67 -16.12 3.51 -24.27
N ILE A 68 -15.93 2.21 -24.30
CA ILE A 68 -16.73 1.23 -23.56
C ILE A 68 -15.90 0.40 -22.60
N TRP A 69 -16.52 -0.08 -21.53
CA TRP A 69 -15.88 -0.95 -20.56
C TRP A 69 -15.72 -2.38 -21.11
N GLY A 70 -14.48 -2.84 -21.24
CA GLY A 70 -14.16 -4.22 -21.58
C GLY A 70 -14.44 -5.21 -20.44
N ASN A 71 -14.21 -6.49 -20.67
CA ASN A 71 -14.39 -7.52 -19.68
C ASN A 71 -13.15 -7.66 -18.78
N LYS A 72 -13.34 -7.87 -17.46
CA LYS A 72 -12.22 -8.12 -16.54
C LYS A 72 -11.52 -9.47 -16.78
N GLN A 73 -12.22 -10.43 -17.38
CA GLN A 73 -11.74 -11.78 -17.64
C GLN A 73 -12.18 -12.22 -19.03
N ARG A 74 -11.37 -13.07 -19.65
CA ARG A 74 -11.69 -13.80 -20.88
C ARG A 74 -11.70 -15.30 -20.61
N ARG A 75 -12.37 -16.08 -21.47
CA ARG A 75 -12.37 -17.53 -21.40
C ARG A 75 -11.23 -18.07 -22.26
N GLU A 76 -10.35 -18.84 -21.66
CA GLU A 76 -9.39 -19.68 -22.38
C GLU A 76 -9.90 -21.13 -22.31
N TYR A 77 -10.41 -21.63 -23.44
CA TYR A 77 -10.97 -22.98 -23.51
C TYR A 77 -9.87 -24.01 -23.36
N ILE A 78 -10.17 -25.07 -22.58
CA ILE A 78 -9.29 -26.23 -22.45
C ILE A 78 -9.45 -27.05 -23.71
N LEU A 79 -8.33 -27.35 -24.38
CA LEU A 79 -8.30 -28.12 -25.62
C LEU A 79 -7.72 -29.51 -25.34
N ASP A 80 -8.17 -30.52 -26.06
CA ASP A 80 -7.59 -31.86 -26.11
C ASP A 80 -6.37 -31.89 -27.06
N GLU A 81 -5.75 -33.08 -27.23
CA GLU A 81 -4.58 -33.27 -28.08
C GLU A 81 -4.85 -32.96 -29.57
N ASP A 82 -6.11 -33.06 -30.00
CA ASP A 82 -6.58 -32.77 -31.36
C ASP A 82 -7.01 -31.32 -31.56
N GLY A 83 -6.93 -30.48 -30.49
CA GLY A 83 -7.32 -29.08 -30.53
C GLY A 83 -8.81 -28.81 -30.37
N ASN A 84 -9.63 -29.81 -30.01
CA ASN A 84 -11.05 -29.64 -29.76
C ASN A 84 -11.29 -29.20 -28.30
N ARG A 85 -12.40 -28.51 -28.04
CA ARG A 85 -12.75 -28.08 -26.68
C ARG A 85 -13.18 -29.27 -25.83
N VAL A 86 -12.54 -29.43 -24.69
CA VAL A 86 -12.91 -30.41 -23.67
C VAL A 86 -14.25 -30.01 -23.05
N LYS A 87 -15.14 -30.99 -22.88
CA LYS A 87 -16.46 -30.80 -22.27
C LYS A 87 -16.52 -31.40 -20.87
N ASP A 88 -17.29 -30.79 -19.99
CA ASP A 88 -17.62 -31.37 -18.67
C ASP A 88 -18.61 -32.51 -18.79
N THR A 89 -18.94 -33.13 -17.64
CA THR A 89 -19.94 -34.25 -17.56
C THR A 89 -21.36 -33.88 -18.00
N LYS A 90 -21.62 -32.55 -18.16
CA LYS A 90 -22.91 -32.00 -18.61
C LYS A 90 -22.87 -31.51 -20.04
N GLY A 91 -21.77 -31.77 -20.76
CA GLY A 91 -21.60 -31.39 -22.17
C GLY A 91 -21.25 -29.90 -22.38
N LYS A 92 -20.90 -29.14 -21.35
CA LYS A 92 -20.46 -27.74 -21.47
C LYS A 92 -18.97 -27.65 -21.68
N ASP A 93 -18.55 -26.72 -22.54
CA ASP A 93 -17.13 -26.45 -22.79
C ASP A 93 -16.42 -26.02 -21.49
N MET A 94 -15.31 -26.67 -21.17
CA MET A 94 -14.45 -26.33 -20.06
C MET A 94 -13.52 -25.18 -20.45
N PHE A 95 -13.31 -24.23 -19.53
CA PHE A 95 -12.44 -23.09 -19.74
C PHE A 95 -11.83 -22.60 -18.43
N ASN A 96 -10.69 -21.94 -18.54
CA ASN A 96 -10.08 -21.14 -17.48
C ASN A 96 -10.53 -19.70 -17.63
N ALA A 97 -10.90 -19.04 -16.53
CA ALA A 97 -11.16 -17.63 -16.49
C ALA A 97 -9.85 -16.88 -16.27
N VAL A 98 -9.33 -16.24 -17.30
CA VAL A 98 -8.03 -15.55 -17.27
C VAL A 98 -8.24 -14.04 -17.23
N SER A 99 -7.46 -13.32 -16.45
CA SER A 99 -7.50 -11.85 -16.40
C SER A 99 -7.22 -11.26 -17.78
N THR A 100 -8.00 -10.26 -18.19
CA THR A 100 -7.80 -9.58 -19.47
C THR A 100 -6.59 -8.64 -19.43
N THR A 101 -6.31 -8.05 -18.27
CA THR A 101 -5.31 -6.99 -18.10
C THR A 101 -4.13 -7.37 -17.22
N GLY A 102 -4.28 -8.38 -16.35
CA GLY A 102 -3.29 -8.71 -15.31
C GLY A 102 -3.16 -7.68 -14.18
N TRP A 103 -3.99 -6.63 -14.15
CA TRP A 103 -3.88 -5.53 -13.18
C TRP A 103 -4.19 -5.91 -11.72
N ASN A 104 -4.66 -7.12 -11.48
CA ASN A 104 -4.88 -7.71 -10.16
C ASN A 104 -3.75 -8.65 -9.73
N ASP A 105 -2.60 -8.63 -10.40
CA ASP A 105 -1.43 -9.40 -10.02
C ASP A 105 -0.88 -8.85 -8.67
N PRO A 106 -0.65 -9.71 -7.66
CA PRO A 106 -0.06 -9.29 -6.40
C PRO A 106 1.34 -8.66 -6.53
N GLU A 107 2.12 -9.01 -7.55
CA GLU A 107 3.44 -8.42 -7.78
C GLU A 107 3.35 -6.95 -8.20
N LEU A 108 2.28 -6.55 -8.93
CA LEU A 108 2.06 -5.14 -9.24
C LEU A 108 1.85 -4.29 -7.98
N LEU A 109 1.20 -4.83 -6.94
CA LEU A 109 1.03 -4.11 -5.68
C LEU A 109 2.39 -3.81 -5.03
N LYS A 110 3.32 -4.76 -5.07
CA LYS A 110 4.69 -4.55 -4.54
C LYS A 110 5.44 -3.50 -5.37
N GLU A 111 5.29 -3.57 -6.70
CA GLU A 111 5.87 -2.59 -7.62
C GLU A 111 5.35 -1.17 -7.33
N TRP A 112 4.04 -0.99 -7.18
CA TRP A 112 3.43 0.30 -6.87
C TRP A 112 3.87 0.85 -5.51
N ARG A 113 3.96 -0.01 -4.47
CA ARG A 113 4.47 0.39 -3.16
C ARG A 113 5.92 0.88 -3.23
N ARG A 114 6.77 0.17 -3.99
CA ARG A 114 8.15 0.59 -4.25
C ARG A 114 8.19 1.92 -5.00
N ALA A 115 7.44 2.04 -6.09
CA ALA A 115 7.41 3.25 -6.91
C ALA A 115 6.96 4.49 -6.09
N TRP A 116 5.96 4.34 -5.22
CA TRP A 116 5.55 5.40 -4.31
C TRP A 116 6.69 5.80 -3.36
N THR A 117 7.34 4.81 -2.75
CA THR A 117 8.47 5.04 -1.86
C THR A 117 9.62 5.78 -2.56
N GLU A 118 9.97 5.37 -3.77
CA GLU A 118 11.03 6.01 -4.57
C GLU A 118 10.67 7.46 -4.92
N LYS A 119 9.42 7.71 -5.31
CA LYS A 119 8.90 9.04 -5.65
C LYS A 119 8.96 9.98 -4.43
N VAL A 120 8.43 9.58 -3.29
CA VAL A 120 8.48 10.38 -2.04
C VAL A 120 9.92 10.63 -1.60
N ASN A 121 10.75 9.59 -1.55
CA ASN A 121 12.15 9.72 -1.16
C ASN A 121 12.96 10.57 -2.15
N GLY A 122 12.57 10.57 -3.43
CA GLY A 122 13.09 11.49 -4.44
C GLY A 122 12.80 12.94 -4.06
N LYS A 123 11.53 13.23 -3.75
CA LYS A 123 11.10 14.56 -3.34
C LYS A 123 11.78 15.02 -2.06
N PHE A 124 11.94 14.17 -1.05
CA PHE A 124 12.67 14.48 0.17
C PHE A 124 14.14 14.85 -0.11
N ARG A 125 14.80 14.15 -1.05
CA ARG A 125 16.17 14.51 -1.47
C ARG A 125 16.22 15.89 -2.14
N GLU A 126 15.29 16.18 -3.04
CA GLU A 126 15.19 17.49 -3.72
C GLU A 126 15.00 18.63 -2.71
N CYS A 127 14.20 18.40 -1.67
CA CYS A 127 13.96 19.36 -0.60
C CYS A 127 15.05 19.35 0.50
N HIS A 128 16.14 18.60 0.34
CA HIS A 128 17.21 18.42 1.34
C HIS A 128 16.72 17.94 2.71
N MET A 129 15.63 17.19 2.75
CA MET A 129 15.07 16.61 3.97
C MET A 129 15.74 15.28 4.31
N ALA A 130 15.93 15.02 5.61
CA ALA A 130 16.51 13.77 6.10
C ALA A 130 15.49 12.62 6.14
N SER A 131 14.20 12.93 6.21
CA SER A 131 13.10 11.95 6.27
C SER A 131 13.15 10.96 5.11
N ARG A 132 12.83 9.71 5.41
CA ARG A 132 12.72 8.64 4.40
C ARG A 132 11.58 7.70 4.79
N ILE A 133 10.88 7.20 3.78
CA ILE A 133 9.90 6.12 3.94
C ILE A 133 10.43 4.82 3.34
N ASP A 134 9.97 3.68 3.85
CA ASP A 134 10.29 2.35 3.31
C ASP A 134 8.98 1.53 3.24
N HIS A 135 8.73 0.91 2.09
CA HIS A 135 7.53 0.10 1.83
C HIS A 135 7.64 -1.32 2.36
N ARG A 136 8.85 -1.76 2.73
CA ARG A 136 9.11 -3.11 3.21
C ARG A 136 8.66 -3.27 4.66
N SER A 137 8.29 -4.47 5.04
CA SER A 137 8.03 -4.80 6.45
C SER A 137 9.30 -4.66 7.30
N TYR A 138 9.17 -4.48 8.60
CA TYR A 138 10.32 -4.44 9.53
C TYR A 138 11.24 -5.66 9.37
N LYS A 139 10.64 -6.84 9.16
CA LYS A 139 11.39 -8.08 8.92
C LYS A 139 12.25 -8.00 7.66
N GLU A 140 11.71 -7.50 6.56
CA GLU A 140 12.44 -7.33 5.29
C GLU A 140 13.51 -6.25 5.37
N GLN A 141 13.32 -5.26 6.24
CA GLN A 141 14.30 -4.21 6.53
C GLN A 141 15.39 -4.68 7.50
N GLY A 142 15.26 -5.85 8.13
CA GLY A 142 16.17 -6.33 9.17
C GLY A 142 16.02 -5.57 10.50
N ILE A 143 14.85 -4.97 10.74
CA ILE A 143 14.53 -4.22 11.96
C ILE A 143 13.82 -5.15 12.94
N ASP A 144 14.39 -5.33 14.14
CA ASP A 144 13.86 -6.21 15.19
C ASP A 144 12.75 -5.52 16.01
N LEU A 145 11.86 -4.78 15.38
CA LEU A 145 10.70 -4.19 16.02
C LEU A 145 9.43 -4.96 15.68
N ILE A 146 8.47 -4.94 16.59
CA ILE A 146 7.17 -5.57 16.40
C ILE A 146 6.23 -4.53 15.74
N PRO A 147 5.62 -4.83 14.57
CA PRO A 147 4.65 -3.93 13.97
C PRO A 147 3.37 -3.87 14.78
N THR A 148 2.73 -2.69 14.85
CA THR A 148 1.40 -2.55 15.44
C THR A 148 0.33 -3.19 14.53
N ILE A 149 -0.77 -3.59 15.14
CA ILE A 149 -1.93 -4.15 14.44
C ILE A 149 -2.79 -3.00 13.94
N HIS A 150 -3.28 -3.11 12.70
CA HIS A 150 -4.18 -2.11 12.14
C HIS A 150 -5.47 -1.99 12.98
N GLU A 151 -5.76 -0.77 13.40
CA GLU A 151 -6.99 -0.42 14.09
C GLU A 151 -8.04 -0.01 13.05
N GLY A 152 -9.09 -0.83 12.88
CA GLY A 152 -10.21 -0.47 12.04
C GLY A 152 -11.00 0.72 12.61
N TYR A 153 -11.92 1.27 11.82
CA TYR A 153 -12.74 2.43 12.19
C TYR A 153 -13.45 2.26 13.55
N GLU A 154 -14.04 1.08 13.79
CA GLU A 154 -14.77 0.81 15.03
C GLU A 154 -13.86 0.87 16.27
N VAL A 155 -12.67 0.25 16.18
CA VAL A 155 -11.69 0.25 17.26
C VAL A 155 -11.24 1.68 17.57
N ARG A 156 -10.89 2.46 16.56
CA ARG A 156 -10.53 3.88 16.71
C ARG A 156 -11.64 4.70 17.35
N ALA A 157 -12.88 4.50 16.89
CA ALA A 157 -14.04 5.21 17.44
C ALA A 157 -14.31 4.87 18.92
N MET A 158 -14.05 3.62 19.33
CA MET A 158 -14.16 3.19 20.74
C MET A 158 -13.03 3.80 21.58
N GLU A 159 -11.79 3.70 21.15
CA GLU A 159 -10.61 4.25 21.84
C GLU A 159 -10.73 5.78 22.01
N LYS A 160 -11.22 6.51 21.01
CA LYS A 160 -11.52 7.95 21.09
C LYS A 160 -12.54 8.30 22.19
N LYS A 161 -13.48 7.39 22.45
CA LYS A 161 -14.46 7.54 23.55
C LYS A 161 -13.92 7.08 24.92
N GLY A 162 -12.63 6.74 25.00
CA GLY A 162 -12.00 6.23 26.22
C GLY A 162 -12.32 4.76 26.52
N ILE A 163 -12.96 4.05 25.60
CA ILE A 163 -13.26 2.63 25.73
C ILE A 163 -12.04 1.83 25.30
N LYS A 164 -11.38 1.16 26.25
CA LYS A 164 -10.21 0.34 25.97
C LYS A 164 -10.58 -0.91 25.18
N THR A 165 -9.93 -1.12 24.04
CA THR A 165 -10.12 -2.29 23.20
C THR A 165 -8.93 -3.25 23.30
N VAL A 166 -9.14 -4.52 22.98
CA VAL A 166 -8.05 -5.53 22.99
C VAL A 166 -6.93 -5.14 22.02
N ILE A 167 -7.28 -4.66 20.82
CA ILE A 167 -6.30 -4.23 19.81
C ILE A 167 -5.56 -2.97 20.31
N GLY A 168 -6.27 -2.01 20.87
CA GLY A 168 -5.66 -0.80 21.42
C GLY A 168 -4.67 -1.09 22.56
N GLU A 169 -5.06 -1.96 23.52
CA GLU A 169 -4.15 -2.39 24.60
C GLU A 169 -2.92 -3.13 24.06
N LEU A 170 -3.12 -4.04 23.08
CA LEU A 170 -2.01 -4.74 22.46
C LEU A 170 -1.05 -3.78 21.73
N ASN A 171 -1.58 -2.80 21.01
CA ASN A 171 -0.78 -1.79 20.33
C ASN A 171 -0.01 -0.90 21.33
N ARG A 172 -0.61 -0.57 22.49
CA ARG A 172 0.09 0.13 23.57
C ARG A 172 1.25 -0.70 24.10
N ALA A 173 1.03 -1.98 24.38
CA ALA A 173 2.08 -2.90 24.82
C ALA A 173 3.21 -3.05 23.79
N ILE A 174 2.87 -3.18 22.49
CA ILE A 174 3.86 -3.25 21.41
C ILE A 174 4.71 -1.97 21.36
N ARG A 175 4.09 -0.79 21.43
CA ARG A 175 4.82 0.49 21.45
C ARG A 175 5.77 0.60 22.63
N GLN A 176 5.33 0.23 23.83
CA GLN A 176 6.17 0.21 25.03
C GLN A 176 7.35 -0.75 24.87
N PHE A 177 7.10 -1.97 24.40
CA PHE A 177 8.14 -2.95 24.15
C PHE A 177 9.18 -2.43 23.16
N ASN A 178 8.74 -1.91 22.03
CA ASN A 178 9.64 -1.36 21.00
C ASN A 178 10.49 -0.20 21.56
N GLN A 179 9.90 0.67 22.35
CA GLN A 179 10.61 1.79 22.99
C GLN A 179 11.68 1.31 23.97
N MET A 180 11.34 0.33 24.81
CA MET A 180 12.32 -0.30 25.71
C MET A 180 13.46 -0.97 24.94
N PHE A 181 13.13 -1.69 23.85
CA PHE A 181 14.11 -2.37 23.02
C PHE A 181 15.09 -1.39 22.34
N ILE A 182 14.61 -0.26 21.81
CA ILE A 182 15.42 0.80 21.25
C ILE A 182 16.36 1.38 22.33
N SER A 183 15.82 1.75 23.50
CA SER A 183 16.61 2.31 24.61
C SER A 183 17.70 1.35 25.10
N LEU A 184 17.40 0.04 25.14
CA LEU A 184 18.40 -0.98 25.47
C LEU A 184 19.51 -1.06 24.42
N LYS A 185 19.16 -1.06 23.13
CA LYS A 185 20.17 -1.06 22.04
C LYS A 185 21.07 0.17 22.11
N GLU A 186 20.53 1.34 22.41
CA GLU A 186 21.30 2.60 22.54
C GLU A 186 22.19 2.59 23.79
N SER A 187 21.79 1.91 24.85
CA SER A 187 22.53 1.82 26.11
C SER A 187 23.67 0.80 26.11
N ILE A 188 23.69 -0.14 25.13
CA ILE A 188 24.77 -1.11 24.99
C ILE A 188 25.91 -0.44 24.21
N PRO A 189 27.04 -0.06 24.84
CA PRO A 189 28.18 0.48 24.12
C PRO A 189 28.69 -0.60 23.15
N VAL A 190 28.72 -0.27 21.86
CA VAL A 190 29.35 -1.13 20.85
C VAL A 190 30.87 -1.10 21.07
N SER A 191 31.37 -1.90 22.00
CA SER A 191 32.81 -2.13 22.14
C SER A 191 33.24 -3.12 21.05
N TYR A 192 33.46 -2.62 19.83
CA TYR A 192 34.27 -3.32 18.86
C TYR A 192 35.73 -3.26 19.34
N THR A 193 36.15 -4.21 20.12
CA THR A 193 37.57 -4.55 20.24
C THR A 193 37.97 -5.18 18.89
N HIS A 194 38.77 -4.44 18.14
CA HIS A 194 39.55 -4.99 17.06
C HIS A 194 40.39 -6.16 17.61
N LEU A 195 40.00 -7.40 17.32
CA LEU A 195 40.91 -8.50 17.35
C LEU A 195 41.70 -8.47 16.02
N ARG A 196 42.95 -8.10 16.15
CA ARG A 196 44.00 -8.30 15.12
C ARG A 196 44.27 -9.76 14.91
#